data_154c91894728e5c5e540343966f1745e
#
_entry.id   154c91894728e5c5e540343966f1745e
#
_cell.length_a   1.000
_cell.length_b   1.000
_cell.length_c   1.000
_cell.angle_alpha   90.00
_cell.angle_beta   90.00
_cell.angle_gamma   90.00
#
_symmetry.space_group_name_H-M   'P 1'
#
loop_
_entity.id
_entity.type
_entity.pdbx_description
1 polymer ?
#
loop_
_entity_poly.entity_id
_entity_poly.type
_entity_poly.pdbx_seq_one_letter_code
_entity_poly.pdbx_strand_id
1 'polypeptide(L)'
;NNIYHFHILSDFLSDSIKEKLDKLQNGLSKIYPCKISIHIMKDDEFKNFPSSGAAHSLKLPYYRLKFISLFDDSIDKCLYLDSDMLCMCDIRELFCIDLKDNIIAVVGDPGSKKAKIKFIENGKKRVLKFDENYFNSGFLLINVKEYKKAFIEQKCEELAKKCIYIKAADQDLLNATISKDKILKLDFAYNFNIITLLYTVCKDEKKNRLNYTRKEFIQSMKNPKILHYGEKPWRFLHSYKDFYGKNINDYWWDIAEVTPVFKEELSKQKKEIKDYLLYAGLGYTLYYFCKKYQIFSIKKLLKTDKDKELMEFAKDLNDEKYGLYCMLGEMVLYARKHQKGVINIILKSYKMIKMYEKYAHKSKF
;
A
#
# COMPACT_ATOMS: atom_id res chain seq x y z
N ASN A 1 -31.26 13.16 -2.26
CA ASN A 1 -30.25 13.14 -3.33
C ASN A 1 -28.89 12.76 -2.71
N ASN A 2 -28.37 11.59 -3.06
CA ASN A 2 -27.05 11.18 -2.61
C ASN A 2 -25.98 12.00 -3.34
N ILE A 3 -24.97 12.43 -2.63
CA ILE A 3 -23.82 13.17 -3.15
C ILE A 3 -22.53 12.46 -2.71
N TYR A 4 -21.54 12.36 -3.58
CA TYR A 4 -20.19 11.99 -3.16
C TYR A 4 -19.50 13.22 -2.57
N HIS A 5 -19.10 13.13 -1.30
CA HIS A 5 -18.29 14.15 -0.66
C HIS A 5 -16.88 13.62 -0.44
N PHE A 6 -15.93 14.09 -1.24
CA PHE A 6 -14.52 13.72 -1.15
C PHE A 6 -13.80 14.67 -0.19
N HIS A 7 -13.08 14.10 0.77
CA HIS A 7 -12.23 14.83 1.71
C HIS A 7 -10.77 14.49 1.44
N ILE A 8 -9.97 15.47 1.04
CA ILE A 8 -8.55 15.32 0.76
C ILE A 8 -7.76 15.81 1.96
N LEU A 9 -6.92 14.96 2.54
CA LEU A 9 -5.99 15.33 3.61
C LEU A 9 -4.63 15.62 3.00
N SER A 10 -4.06 16.79 3.23
CA SER A 10 -2.77 17.22 2.69
C SER A 10 -2.03 18.10 3.68
N ASP A 11 -0.72 18.17 3.57
CA ASP A 11 0.15 19.10 4.29
C ASP A 11 0.23 20.47 3.61
N PHE A 12 -0.03 20.49 2.31
CA PHE A 12 0.09 21.70 1.49
C PHE A 12 -0.90 21.69 0.32
N LEU A 13 -1.34 22.88 -0.07
CA LEU A 13 -2.16 23.12 -1.25
C LEU A 13 -1.70 24.42 -1.93
N SER A 14 -1.27 24.34 -3.18
CA SER A 14 -1.04 25.53 -4.01
C SER A 14 -2.32 26.05 -4.63
N ASP A 15 -2.37 27.36 -4.92
CA ASP A 15 -3.54 27.98 -5.58
C ASP A 15 -3.85 27.30 -6.93
N SER A 16 -2.80 26.96 -7.71
CA SER A 16 -2.95 26.26 -8.98
C SER A 16 -3.62 24.88 -8.83
N ILE A 17 -3.27 24.10 -7.81
CA ILE A 17 -3.91 22.81 -7.53
C ILE A 17 -5.37 23.02 -7.05
N LYS A 18 -5.61 24.03 -6.22
CA LYS A 18 -6.95 24.38 -5.77
C LYS A 18 -7.87 24.69 -6.96
N GLU A 19 -7.45 25.56 -7.88
CA GLU A 19 -8.21 25.86 -9.11
C GLU A 19 -8.49 24.62 -9.95
N LYS A 20 -7.51 23.70 -10.07
CA LYS A 20 -7.70 22.44 -10.78
C LYS A 20 -8.72 21.53 -10.10
N LEU A 21 -8.72 21.44 -8.78
CA LEU A 21 -9.69 20.66 -8.03
C LEU A 21 -11.09 21.25 -8.13
N ASP A 22 -11.23 22.57 -8.13
CA ASP A 22 -12.51 23.26 -8.36
C ASP A 22 -13.05 22.96 -9.77
N LYS A 23 -12.18 23.01 -10.80
CA LYS A 23 -12.54 22.64 -12.17
C LYS A 23 -12.91 21.15 -12.28
N LEU A 24 -12.18 20.27 -11.59
CA LEU A 24 -12.47 18.83 -11.53
C LEU A 24 -13.84 18.58 -10.89
N GLN A 25 -14.11 19.19 -9.74
CA GLN A 25 -15.40 19.08 -9.06
C GLN A 25 -16.54 19.53 -10.00
N ASN A 26 -16.40 20.68 -10.66
CA ASN A 26 -17.40 21.20 -11.59
C ASN A 26 -17.63 20.26 -12.77
N GLY A 27 -16.57 19.64 -13.28
CA GLY A 27 -16.67 18.65 -14.36
C GLY A 27 -17.39 17.38 -13.93
N LEU A 28 -16.98 16.81 -12.78
CA LEU A 28 -17.56 15.57 -12.24
C LEU A 28 -19.02 15.78 -11.80
N SER A 29 -19.38 16.94 -11.25
CA SER A 29 -20.74 17.24 -10.82
C SER A 29 -21.76 17.26 -11.96
N LYS A 30 -21.31 17.37 -13.21
CA LYS A 30 -22.16 17.21 -14.41
C LYS A 30 -22.53 15.75 -14.68
N ILE A 31 -21.73 14.79 -14.17
CA ILE A 31 -21.95 13.36 -14.33
C ILE A 31 -22.71 12.82 -13.12
N TYR A 32 -22.24 13.14 -11.93
CA TYR A 32 -22.85 12.75 -10.66
C TYR A 32 -22.56 13.81 -9.59
N PRO A 33 -23.54 14.18 -8.75
CA PRO A 33 -23.35 15.21 -7.72
C PRO A 33 -22.16 14.86 -6.82
N CYS A 34 -21.18 15.75 -6.76
CA CYS A 34 -20.02 15.59 -5.90
C CYS A 34 -19.53 16.90 -5.32
N LYS A 35 -18.84 16.80 -4.19
CA LYS A 35 -18.15 17.91 -3.52
C LYS A 35 -16.74 17.45 -3.16
N ILE A 36 -15.76 18.34 -3.30
CA ILE A 36 -14.37 18.12 -2.87
C ILE A 36 -14.04 19.13 -1.78
N SER A 37 -13.64 18.63 -0.61
CA SER A 37 -13.16 19.45 0.50
C SER A 37 -11.70 19.08 0.80
N ILE A 38 -10.88 20.10 1.05
CA ILE A 38 -9.45 19.91 1.30
C ILE A 38 -9.19 20.32 2.74
N HIS A 39 -8.49 19.46 3.47
CA HIS A 39 -8.09 19.66 4.85
C HIS A 39 -6.58 19.73 4.93
N ILE A 40 -6.07 20.89 5.34
CA ILE A 40 -4.64 21.08 5.54
C ILE A 40 -4.29 20.63 6.96
N MET A 41 -3.53 19.54 7.04
CA MET A 41 -3.05 18.95 8.28
C MET A 41 -1.70 19.55 8.65
N LYS A 42 -1.53 19.91 9.91
CA LYS A 42 -0.29 20.52 10.39
C LYS A 42 0.65 19.46 10.97
N ASP A 43 1.86 19.37 10.48
CA ASP A 43 2.86 18.39 10.97
C ASP A 43 3.16 18.55 12.47
N ASP A 44 3.01 19.75 13.02
CA ASP A 44 3.17 20.02 14.46
C ASP A 44 2.22 19.20 15.35
N GLU A 45 1.04 18.87 14.85
CA GLU A 45 0.09 18.01 15.56
C GLU A 45 0.61 16.60 15.76
N PHE A 46 1.57 16.18 14.95
CA PHE A 46 2.15 14.83 14.95
C PHE A 46 3.62 14.80 15.40
N LYS A 47 4.15 15.92 15.94
CA LYS A 47 5.56 16.00 16.36
C LYS A 47 5.98 14.94 17.36
N ASN A 48 5.04 14.52 18.22
CA ASN A 48 5.27 13.48 19.25
C ASN A 48 5.02 12.06 18.76
N PHE A 49 4.63 11.87 17.50
CA PHE A 49 4.44 10.55 16.94
C PHE A 49 5.79 9.94 16.55
N PRO A 50 6.00 8.64 16.79
CA PRO A 50 7.27 7.98 16.51
C PRO A 50 7.59 8.02 15.03
N SER A 51 8.89 8.06 14.69
CA SER A 51 9.30 7.79 13.31
C SER A 51 8.99 6.33 12.97
N SER A 52 8.33 6.08 11.85
CA SER A 52 8.08 4.70 11.41
C SER A 52 9.39 4.03 11.01
N GLY A 53 9.51 2.72 11.27
CA GLY A 53 10.66 1.93 10.82
C GLY A 53 10.74 1.73 9.30
N ALA A 54 9.72 2.14 8.55
CA ALA A 54 9.77 2.36 7.12
C ALA A 54 10.56 3.64 6.82
N ALA A 55 11.24 3.72 5.69
CA ALA A 55 12.15 4.82 5.32
C ALA A 55 11.50 6.22 5.17
N HIS A 56 10.32 6.43 5.76
CA HIS A 56 9.55 7.67 5.67
C HIS A 56 9.64 8.44 6.98
N SER A 57 10.43 9.51 6.99
CA SER A 57 10.40 10.53 8.04
C SER A 57 9.15 11.41 8.01
N LEU A 58 8.23 11.17 7.07
CA LEU A 58 7.05 11.97 6.84
C LEU A 58 5.93 11.62 7.83
N LYS A 59 5.18 12.64 8.26
CA LYS A 59 4.02 12.51 9.16
C LYS A 59 2.72 12.16 8.43
N LEU A 60 2.70 12.25 7.10
CA LEU A 60 1.54 11.97 6.24
C LEU A 60 0.73 10.71 6.62
N PRO A 61 1.35 9.55 6.94
CA PRO A 61 0.58 8.37 7.33
C PRO A 61 -0.28 8.59 8.58
N TYR A 62 0.11 9.51 9.46
CA TYR A 62 -0.63 9.78 10.69
C TYR A 62 -1.85 10.68 10.52
N TYR A 63 -2.00 11.38 9.39
CA TYR A 63 -3.15 12.27 9.14
C TYR A 63 -4.48 11.54 9.26
N ARG A 64 -4.53 10.26 8.83
CA ARG A 64 -5.73 9.41 8.98
C ARG A 64 -6.12 9.13 10.44
N LEU A 65 -5.27 9.45 11.41
CA LEU A 65 -5.60 9.24 12.82
C LEU A 65 -6.38 10.40 13.45
N LYS A 66 -6.42 11.57 12.78
CA LYS A 66 -7.01 12.80 13.35
C LYS A 66 -8.06 13.46 12.44
N PHE A 67 -8.60 12.77 11.45
CA PHE A 67 -9.52 13.41 10.50
C PHE A 67 -11.00 13.27 10.89
N ILE A 68 -11.35 12.32 11.76
CA ILE A 68 -12.74 12.09 12.17
C ILE A 68 -13.26 13.27 13.00
N SER A 69 -12.40 13.92 13.78
CA SER A 69 -12.74 15.14 14.50
C SER A 69 -13.11 16.33 13.60
N LEU A 70 -12.77 16.28 12.29
CA LEU A 70 -13.17 17.29 11.30
C LEU A 70 -14.64 17.18 10.88
N PHE A 71 -15.29 16.05 11.17
CA PHE A 71 -16.69 15.82 10.80
C PHE A 71 -17.63 16.23 11.93
N ASP A 72 -18.71 16.86 11.56
CA ASP A 72 -19.84 17.09 12.45
C ASP A 72 -20.62 15.79 12.73
N ASP A 73 -21.55 15.85 13.65
CA ASP A 73 -22.29 14.66 14.09
C ASP A 73 -23.39 14.21 13.12
N SER A 74 -23.59 14.92 12.01
CA SER A 74 -24.50 14.52 10.93
C SER A 74 -23.91 13.43 10.02
N ILE A 75 -22.61 13.20 10.08
CA ILE A 75 -21.93 12.20 9.30
C ILE A 75 -21.90 10.87 10.06
N ASP A 76 -22.68 9.90 9.60
CA ASP A 76 -22.76 8.58 10.23
C ASP A 76 -21.58 7.67 9.84
N LYS A 77 -21.19 7.68 8.56
CA LYS A 77 -20.16 6.82 8.00
C LYS A 77 -19.17 7.59 7.14
N CYS A 78 -17.92 7.19 7.22
CA CYS A 78 -16.86 7.68 6.37
C CYS A 78 -16.04 6.51 5.83
N LEU A 79 -15.70 6.56 4.54
CA LEU A 79 -14.77 5.63 3.92
C LEU A 79 -13.41 6.31 3.73
N TYR A 80 -12.38 5.82 4.41
CA TYR A 80 -11.00 6.23 4.17
C TYR A 80 -10.35 5.28 3.16
N LEU A 81 -9.68 5.85 2.17
CA LEU A 81 -8.88 5.13 1.18
C LEU A 81 -7.51 5.78 1.05
N ASP A 82 -6.46 4.96 0.94
CA ASP A 82 -5.13 5.44 0.55
C ASP A 82 -5.16 6.00 -0.88
N SER A 83 -4.33 7.00 -1.15
CA SER A 83 -4.26 7.68 -2.45
C SER A 83 -3.79 6.78 -3.60
N ASP A 84 -3.26 5.59 -3.30
CA ASP A 84 -2.84 4.58 -4.25
C ASP A 84 -3.84 3.41 -4.37
N MET A 85 -5.11 3.69 -4.12
CA MET A 85 -6.21 2.77 -4.36
C MET A 85 -7.03 3.15 -5.58
N LEU A 86 -7.59 2.15 -6.26
CA LEU A 86 -8.50 2.32 -7.39
C LEU A 86 -9.76 1.50 -7.16
N CYS A 87 -10.92 2.18 -7.13
CA CYS A 87 -12.23 1.54 -7.01
C CYS A 87 -12.62 0.91 -8.35
N MET A 88 -12.89 -0.40 -8.33
CA MET A 88 -13.34 -1.19 -9.47
C MET A 88 -14.84 -1.52 -9.40
N CYS A 89 -15.52 -1.07 -8.36
CA CYS A 89 -16.94 -1.29 -8.12
C CYS A 89 -17.64 -0.01 -7.70
N ASP A 90 -18.95 -0.06 -7.59
CA ASP A 90 -19.73 1.02 -6.99
C ASP A 90 -19.54 1.03 -5.47
N ILE A 91 -18.80 2.02 -4.97
CA ILE A 91 -18.50 2.15 -3.53
C ILE A 91 -19.73 2.42 -2.67
N ARG A 92 -20.89 2.76 -3.25
CA ARG A 92 -22.14 2.98 -2.49
C ARG A 92 -22.56 1.71 -1.75
N GLU A 93 -22.22 0.52 -2.27
CA GLU A 93 -22.47 -0.75 -1.58
C GLU A 93 -21.84 -0.81 -0.19
N LEU A 94 -20.67 -0.16 0.02
CA LEU A 94 -20.01 -0.10 1.32
C LEU A 94 -20.80 0.73 2.33
N PHE A 95 -21.45 1.80 1.89
CA PHE A 95 -22.28 2.65 2.77
C PHE A 95 -23.60 1.98 3.16
N CYS A 96 -24.01 0.93 2.44
CA CYS A 96 -25.17 0.09 2.80
C CYS A 96 -24.84 -0.96 3.89
N ILE A 97 -23.55 -1.21 4.18
CA ILE A 97 -23.18 -2.17 5.22
C ILE A 97 -23.63 -1.66 6.59
N ASP A 98 -24.39 -2.46 7.31
CA ASP A 98 -24.75 -2.17 8.70
C ASP A 98 -23.56 -2.48 9.62
N LEU A 99 -22.95 -1.43 10.14
CA LEU A 99 -21.82 -1.54 11.06
C LEU A 99 -22.25 -1.87 12.49
N LYS A 100 -23.54 -1.73 12.81
CA LYS A 100 -24.09 -1.91 14.19
C LYS A 100 -23.24 -1.09 15.20
N ASP A 101 -22.73 -1.75 16.20
CA ASP A 101 -21.86 -1.18 17.24
C ASP A 101 -20.35 -1.36 16.95
N ASN A 102 -19.99 -1.84 15.76
CA ASN A 102 -18.60 -1.85 15.34
C ASN A 102 -18.11 -0.43 15.08
N ILE A 103 -16.86 -0.19 15.45
CA ILE A 103 -16.17 1.09 15.24
C ILE A 103 -15.77 1.23 13.78
N ILE A 104 -15.27 0.13 13.19
CA ILE A 104 -14.77 0.09 11.82
C ILE A 104 -15.13 -1.22 11.13
N ALA A 105 -15.24 -1.16 9.79
CA ALA A 105 -15.10 -2.32 8.93
C ALA A 105 -13.79 -2.21 8.14
N VAL A 106 -13.03 -3.30 8.08
CA VAL A 106 -11.66 -3.36 7.57
C VAL A 106 -11.40 -4.60 6.74
N VAL A 107 -10.29 -4.55 6.01
CA VAL A 107 -9.74 -5.71 5.32
C VAL A 107 -8.44 -6.13 6.01
N GLY A 108 -8.27 -7.40 6.31
CA GLY A 108 -7.07 -7.92 6.98
C GLY A 108 -5.81 -7.63 6.17
N ASP A 109 -4.72 -7.31 6.87
CA ASP A 109 -3.43 -7.16 6.22
C ASP A 109 -2.94 -8.51 5.67
N PRO A 110 -2.56 -8.60 4.40
CA PRO A 110 -2.26 -9.89 3.79
C PRO A 110 -0.97 -10.54 4.30
N GLY A 111 -0.01 -9.78 4.85
CA GLY A 111 1.34 -10.28 5.11
C GLY A 111 1.88 -10.13 6.53
N SER A 112 1.19 -9.48 7.44
CA SER A 112 1.78 -9.01 8.71
C SER A 112 1.55 -9.92 9.93
N LYS A 113 1.62 -11.26 9.76
CA LYS A 113 1.42 -12.27 10.85
C LYS A 113 2.32 -12.10 12.08
N LYS A 114 3.37 -11.28 12.02
CA LYS A 114 4.35 -11.10 13.11
C LYS A 114 4.59 -9.63 13.44
N ALA A 115 3.65 -8.76 13.10
CA ALA A 115 3.74 -7.36 13.45
C ALA A 115 3.67 -7.17 14.97
N LYS A 116 4.36 -6.16 15.49
CA LYS A 116 4.40 -5.83 16.91
C LYS A 116 4.79 -4.38 17.11
N ILE A 117 4.33 -3.81 18.21
CA ILE A 117 4.81 -2.54 18.74
C ILE A 117 5.51 -2.74 20.08
N LYS A 118 6.37 -1.79 20.46
CA LYS A 118 6.96 -1.70 21.78
C LYS A 118 6.71 -0.32 22.35
N PHE A 119 6.31 -0.23 23.59
CA PHE A 119 5.99 1.02 24.26
C PHE A 119 6.37 0.99 25.76
N ILE A 120 6.37 2.15 26.40
CA ILE A 120 6.60 2.30 27.83
C ILE A 120 5.25 2.46 28.53
N GLU A 121 4.99 1.64 29.52
CA GLU A 121 3.82 1.72 30.39
C GLU A 121 4.25 1.56 31.84
N ASN A 122 3.91 2.55 32.66
CA ASN A 122 4.31 2.59 34.09
C ASN A 122 5.82 2.36 34.28
N GLY A 123 6.66 3.01 33.46
CA GLY A 123 8.11 2.88 33.50
C GLY A 123 8.67 1.56 32.97
N LYS A 124 7.82 0.60 32.56
CA LYS A 124 8.23 -0.72 32.07
C LYS A 124 8.04 -0.85 30.56
N LYS A 125 8.98 -1.52 29.91
CA LYS A 125 8.85 -1.89 28.47
C LYS A 125 7.78 -2.95 28.29
N ARG A 126 6.84 -2.67 27.40
CA ARG A 126 5.79 -3.60 26.97
C ARG A 126 5.93 -3.93 25.51
N VAL A 127 5.48 -5.12 25.11
CA VAL A 127 5.43 -5.59 23.73
C VAL A 127 4.02 -6.08 23.45
N LEU A 128 3.33 -5.42 22.53
CA LEU A 128 2.08 -5.92 21.96
C LEU A 128 2.41 -6.61 20.64
N LYS A 129 2.07 -7.89 20.54
CA LYS A 129 2.15 -8.68 19.29
C LYS A 129 0.76 -8.73 18.67
N PHE A 130 0.70 -8.50 17.39
CA PHE A 130 -0.54 -8.65 16.64
C PHE A 130 -0.71 -10.09 16.14
N ASP A 131 -1.94 -10.47 15.89
CA ASP A 131 -2.35 -11.78 15.39
C ASP A 131 -2.94 -11.70 13.96
N GLU A 132 -3.69 -12.69 13.56
CA GLU A 132 -4.38 -12.78 12.27
C GLU A 132 -5.51 -11.75 12.09
N ASN A 133 -5.88 -11.03 13.15
CA ASN A 133 -6.87 -9.96 13.09
C ASN A 133 -6.28 -8.62 12.66
N TYR A 134 -4.94 -8.55 12.51
CA TYR A 134 -4.25 -7.36 12.07
C TYR A 134 -4.74 -6.92 10.68
N PHE A 135 -5.23 -5.69 10.58
CA PHE A 135 -5.80 -5.15 9.37
C PHE A 135 -4.90 -4.10 8.71
N ASN A 136 -5.10 -3.90 7.41
CA ASN A 136 -4.45 -2.85 6.65
C ASN A 136 -5.20 -1.52 6.80
N SER A 137 -4.50 -0.44 7.15
CA SER A 137 -5.08 0.88 7.39
C SER A 137 -5.39 1.67 6.12
N GLY A 138 -5.02 1.18 4.95
CA GLY A 138 -5.31 1.84 3.68
C GLY A 138 -6.78 1.84 3.30
N PHE A 139 -7.57 0.94 3.88
CA PHE A 139 -9.02 0.87 3.73
C PHE A 139 -9.69 0.84 5.10
N LEU A 140 -10.54 1.83 5.42
CA LEU A 140 -11.30 1.89 6.66
C LEU A 140 -12.71 2.41 6.36
N LEU A 141 -13.74 1.58 6.55
CA LEU A 141 -15.11 2.06 6.61
C LEU A 141 -15.45 2.34 8.08
N ILE A 142 -15.64 3.59 8.42
CA ILE A 142 -15.70 4.07 9.81
C ILE A 142 -17.13 4.42 10.21
N ASN A 143 -17.57 3.89 11.35
CA ASN A 143 -18.72 4.38 12.08
C ASN A 143 -18.29 5.61 12.88
N VAL A 144 -18.59 6.80 12.37
CA VAL A 144 -18.10 8.07 12.92
C VAL A 144 -18.52 8.25 14.38
N LYS A 145 -19.77 7.92 14.71
CA LYS A 145 -20.30 8.02 16.07
C LYS A 145 -19.56 7.10 17.05
N GLU A 146 -19.41 5.81 16.72
CA GLU A 146 -18.73 4.85 17.60
C GLU A 146 -17.22 5.13 17.68
N TYR A 147 -16.62 5.63 16.59
CA TYR A 147 -15.19 6.01 16.59
C TYR A 147 -14.92 7.20 17.53
N LYS A 148 -15.78 8.25 17.49
CA LYS A 148 -15.72 9.39 18.41
C LYS A 148 -15.97 8.95 19.86
N LYS A 149 -17.04 8.19 20.10
CA LYS A 149 -17.43 7.68 21.43
C LYS A 149 -16.34 6.82 22.07
N ALA A 150 -15.60 6.08 21.26
CA ALA A 150 -14.49 5.25 21.71
C ALA A 150 -13.17 6.02 21.90
N PHE A 151 -13.13 7.32 21.60
CA PHE A 151 -11.97 8.20 21.72
C PHE A 151 -10.72 7.64 20.98
N ILE A 152 -10.91 7.11 19.75
CA ILE A 152 -9.85 6.41 19.04
C ILE A 152 -8.69 7.34 18.71
N GLU A 153 -8.95 8.59 18.25
CA GLU A 153 -7.91 9.57 17.96
C GLU A 153 -7.01 9.83 19.18
N GLN A 154 -7.64 10.06 20.34
CA GLN A 154 -6.94 10.33 21.59
C GLN A 154 -6.12 9.12 22.05
N LYS A 155 -6.69 7.92 21.97
CA LYS A 155 -5.99 6.67 22.32
C LYS A 155 -4.78 6.41 21.42
N CYS A 156 -4.91 6.67 20.11
CA CYS A 156 -3.79 6.57 19.17
C CYS A 156 -2.68 7.57 19.54
N GLU A 157 -3.03 8.80 19.86
CA GLU A 157 -2.07 9.84 20.26
C GLU A 157 -1.36 9.49 21.57
N GLU A 158 -2.11 9.03 22.58
CA GLU A 158 -1.52 8.60 23.86
C GLU A 158 -0.58 7.41 23.71
N LEU A 159 -0.94 6.44 22.87
CA LEU A 159 -0.09 5.30 22.59
C LEU A 159 1.14 5.73 21.78
N ALA A 160 0.98 6.61 20.79
CA ALA A 160 2.08 7.13 19.99
C ALA A 160 3.17 7.78 20.85
N LYS A 161 2.77 8.58 21.86
CA LYS A 161 3.71 9.22 22.81
C LYS A 161 4.49 8.21 23.65
N LYS A 162 3.98 7.02 23.87
CA LYS A 162 4.59 5.94 24.65
C LYS A 162 5.41 4.98 23.81
N CYS A 163 5.20 4.97 22.46
CA CYS A 163 5.85 4.03 21.57
C CYS A 163 7.36 4.29 21.44
N ILE A 164 8.14 3.21 21.58
CA ILE A 164 9.59 3.20 21.36
C ILE A 164 9.98 2.40 20.11
N TYR A 165 9.03 1.64 19.56
CA TYR A 165 9.19 0.93 18.29
C TYR A 165 7.84 0.72 17.64
N ILE A 166 7.74 1.15 16.39
CA ILE A 166 6.61 0.96 15.50
C ILE A 166 7.14 0.68 14.10
N LYS A 167 6.47 -0.18 13.34
CA LYS A 167 6.90 -0.53 11.99
C LYS A 167 6.01 0.14 10.94
N ALA A 168 4.71 0.01 11.09
CA ALA A 168 3.70 0.44 10.15
C ALA A 168 2.90 1.63 10.72
N ALA A 169 3.61 2.61 11.30
CA ALA A 169 3.09 3.92 11.70
C ALA A 169 1.64 3.89 12.26
N ASP A 170 0.72 4.50 11.54
CA ASP A 170 -0.70 4.60 11.82
C ASP A 170 -1.40 3.24 11.92
N GLN A 171 -1.05 2.31 11.04
CA GLN A 171 -1.65 0.97 11.00
C GLN A 171 -1.43 0.21 12.31
N ASP A 172 -0.21 0.25 12.86
CA ASP A 172 0.12 -0.38 14.13
C ASP A 172 -0.67 0.27 15.29
N LEU A 173 -0.84 1.60 15.27
CA LEU A 173 -1.57 2.32 16.31
C LEU A 173 -3.07 1.99 16.27
N LEU A 174 -3.70 2.00 15.10
CA LEU A 174 -5.11 1.64 14.97
C LEU A 174 -5.37 0.19 15.42
N ASN A 175 -4.52 -0.74 14.98
CA ASN A 175 -4.63 -2.15 15.39
C ASN A 175 -4.38 -2.38 16.89
N ALA A 176 -3.68 -1.47 17.57
CA ALA A 176 -3.43 -1.55 18.99
C ALA A 176 -4.54 -0.90 19.84
N THR A 177 -5.27 0.06 19.29
CA THR A 177 -6.24 0.87 20.04
C THR A 177 -7.68 0.44 19.85
N ILE A 178 -8.02 -0.12 18.68
CA ILE A 178 -9.38 -0.57 18.41
C ILE A 178 -9.54 -2.01 18.89
N SER A 179 -10.52 -2.24 19.74
CA SER A 179 -10.84 -3.57 20.28
C SER A 179 -11.34 -4.50 19.17
N LYS A 180 -10.87 -5.76 19.16
CA LYS A 180 -11.15 -6.73 18.10
C LYS A 180 -12.64 -7.06 17.96
N ASP A 181 -13.39 -7.04 19.04
CA ASP A 181 -14.84 -7.25 19.08
C ASP A 181 -15.63 -6.07 18.47
N LYS A 182 -14.96 -4.95 18.17
CA LYS A 182 -15.51 -3.76 17.53
C LYS A 182 -15.04 -3.58 16.09
N ILE A 183 -14.54 -4.65 15.47
CA ILE A 183 -14.03 -4.66 14.10
C ILE A 183 -14.85 -5.63 13.25
N LEU A 184 -15.49 -5.12 12.21
CA LEU A 184 -16.12 -5.94 11.18
C LEU A 184 -15.10 -6.25 10.08
N LYS A 185 -14.88 -7.53 9.77
CA LYS A 185 -14.00 -7.92 8.66
C LYS A 185 -14.75 -8.01 7.36
N LEU A 186 -14.20 -7.41 6.32
CA LEU A 186 -14.67 -7.49 4.94
C LEU A 186 -13.79 -8.41 4.10
N ASP A 187 -14.31 -8.80 2.93
CA ASP A 187 -13.61 -9.62 1.95
C ASP A 187 -12.33 -8.93 1.44
N PHE A 188 -11.31 -9.72 1.14
CA PHE A 188 -10.02 -9.23 0.65
C PHE A 188 -10.15 -8.45 -0.66
N ALA A 189 -11.18 -8.68 -1.46
CA ALA A 189 -11.45 -7.95 -2.70
C ALA A 189 -11.60 -6.43 -2.49
N TYR A 190 -12.03 -5.97 -1.31
CA TYR A 190 -12.15 -4.54 -1.00
C TYR A 190 -10.83 -3.83 -0.67
N ASN A 191 -9.76 -4.57 -0.52
CA ASN A 191 -8.40 -4.02 -0.37
C ASN A 191 -7.40 -5.01 -0.98
N PHE A 192 -7.58 -5.29 -2.27
CA PHE A 192 -6.73 -6.23 -2.98
C PHE A 192 -5.35 -5.63 -3.24
N ASN A 193 -4.43 -5.93 -2.33
CA ASN A 193 -3.06 -5.44 -2.43
C ASN A 193 -2.30 -6.20 -3.51
N ILE A 194 -1.91 -5.52 -4.59
CA ILE A 194 -1.29 -6.13 -5.77
C ILE A 194 0.08 -6.77 -5.48
N ILE A 195 0.81 -6.29 -4.47
CA ILE A 195 2.09 -6.91 -4.06
C ILE A 195 1.89 -8.37 -3.66
N THR A 196 0.69 -8.74 -3.21
CA THR A 196 0.37 -10.11 -2.85
C THR A 196 0.37 -11.08 -4.03
N LEU A 197 0.28 -10.56 -5.27
CA LEU A 197 0.45 -11.37 -6.48
C LEU A 197 1.79 -12.10 -6.51
N LEU A 198 2.82 -11.54 -5.88
CA LEU A 198 4.11 -12.20 -5.71
C LEU A 198 4.06 -13.45 -4.80
N TYR A 199 3.05 -13.55 -3.96
CA TYR A 199 2.89 -14.64 -2.99
C TYR A 199 1.90 -15.71 -3.42
N THR A 200 1.28 -15.57 -4.61
CA THR A 200 0.26 -16.50 -5.15
C THR A 200 0.78 -17.89 -5.44
N VAL A 201 2.08 -18.05 -5.43
CA VAL A 201 2.78 -19.28 -5.84
C VAL A 201 2.80 -20.38 -4.77
N CYS A 202 2.40 -20.12 -3.53
CA CYS A 202 2.48 -21.13 -2.47
C CYS A 202 1.22 -22.01 -2.41
N LYS A 203 1.34 -23.28 -2.83
CA LYS A 203 0.25 -24.27 -2.74
C LYS A 203 0.04 -24.87 -1.35
N ASP A 204 1.06 -24.81 -0.49
CA ASP A 204 0.99 -25.36 0.85
C ASP A 204 0.43 -24.33 1.84
N GLU A 205 -0.84 -24.46 2.20
CA GLU A 205 -1.53 -23.55 3.14
C GLU A 205 -0.80 -23.39 4.47
N LYS A 206 -0.14 -24.46 4.96
CA LYS A 206 0.62 -24.41 6.22
C LYS A 206 1.88 -23.54 6.11
N LYS A 207 2.39 -23.34 4.88
CA LYS A 207 3.55 -22.51 4.58
C LYS A 207 3.16 -21.16 4.00
N ASN A 208 1.88 -20.95 3.76
CA ASN A 208 1.36 -19.68 3.31
C ASN A 208 1.69 -18.58 4.34
N ARG A 209 2.27 -17.49 3.88
CA ARG A 209 2.56 -16.32 4.71
C ARG A 209 1.44 -15.31 4.70
N LEU A 210 0.48 -15.46 3.79
CA LEU A 210 -0.70 -14.61 3.73
C LEU A 210 -1.63 -14.94 4.89
N ASN A 211 -2.34 -13.94 5.36
CA ASN A 211 -3.43 -14.08 6.33
C ASN A 211 -4.73 -14.60 5.68
N TYR A 212 -4.67 -14.93 4.39
CA TYR A 212 -5.77 -15.47 3.59
C TYR A 212 -5.43 -16.86 3.10
N THR A 213 -6.46 -17.68 2.95
CA THR A 213 -6.35 -18.95 2.23
C THR A 213 -6.11 -18.69 0.74
N ARG A 214 -5.55 -19.68 0.05
CA ARG A 214 -5.38 -19.60 -1.40
C ARG A 214 -6.71 -19.41 -2.13
N LYS A 215 -7.79 -20.04 -1.63
CA LYS A 215 -9.13 -19.93 -2.20
C LYS A 215 -9.64 -18.50 -2.15
N GLU A 216 -9.59 -17.86 -0.98
CA GLU A 216 -9.98 -16.46 -0.78
C GLU A 216 -9.15 -15.53 -1.67
N PHE A 217 -7.84 -15.76 -1.73
CA PHE A 217 -6.95 -14.95 -2.57
C PHE A 217 -7.34 -15.05 -4.05
N ILE A 218 -7.48 -16.28 -4.60
CA ILE A 218 -7.86 -16.48 -6.02
C ILE A 218 -9.24 -15.89 -6.31
N GLN A 219 -10.19 -16.03 -5.39
CA GLN A 219 -11.53 -15.46 -5.54
C GLN A 219 -11.46 -13.93 -5.63
N SER A 220 -10.73 -13.29 -4.74
CA SER A 220 -10.55 -11.83 -4.74
C SER A 220 -9.76 -11.33 -5.96
N MET A 221 -8.78 -12.11 -6.43
CA MET A 221 -8.01 -11.80 -7.64
C MET A 221 -8.87 -11.82 -8.91
N LYS A 222 -9.88 -12.71 -8.98
CA LYS A 222 -10.82 -12.79 -10.11
C LYS A 222 -11.74 -11.58 -10.20
N ASN A 223 -12.11 -11.00 -9.08
CA ASN A 223 -13.05 -9.88 -9.03
C ASN A 223 -12.64 -8.89 -7.91
N PRO A 224 -11.51 -8.18 -8.07
CA PRO A 224 -11.11 -7.19 -7.09
C PRO A 224 -12.09 -6.03 -7.12
N LYS A 225 -12.56 -5.62 -5.94
CA LYS A 225 -13.47 -4.49 -5.76
C LYS A 225 -12.71 -3.17 -5.64
N ILE A 226 -11.59 -3.19 -4.92
CA ILE A 226 -10.68 -2.04 -4.79
C ILE A 226 -9.25 -2.57 -4.89
N LEU A 227 -8.52 -2.09 -5.89
CA LEU A 227 -7.09 -2.37 -6.06
C LEU A 227 -6.29 -1.45 -5.14
N HIS A 228 -5.33 -2.00 -4.41
CA HIS A 228 -4.38 -1.24 -3.61
C HIS A 228 -2.98 -1.46 -4.17
N TYR A 229 -2.45 -0.45 -4.84
CA TYR A 229 -1.22 -0.59 -5.61
C TYR A 229 0.04 -0.74 -4.75
N GLY A 230 0.13 -0.03 -3.62
CA GLY A 230 1.36 0.00 -2.83
C GLY A 230 2.54 0.56 -3.64
N GLU A 231 2.86 -0.08 -4.76
CA GLU A 231 3.78 0.43 -5.78
C GLU A 231 2.99 1.23 -6.81
N LYS A 232 3.26 2.50 -6.90
CA LYS A 232 2.40 3.50 -7.53
C LYS A 232 2.51 3.46 -9.07
N PRO A 233 1.41 3.25 -9.82
CA PRO A 233 1.41 3.22 -11.29
C PRO A 233 2.02 4.45 -11.94
N TRP A 234 1.89 5.60 -11.30
CA TRP A 234 2.45 6.88 -11.79
C TRP A 234 3.94 7.08 -11.49
N ARG A 235 4.60 6.09 -10.88
CA ARG A 235 6.05 6.08 -10.67
C ARG A 235 6.76 5.02 -11.48
N PHE A 236 6.06 3.92 -11.75
CA PHE A 236 6.65 2.72 -12.34
C PHE A 236 5.65 1.99 -13.23
N LEU A 237 6.12 1.45 -14.35
CA LEU A 237 5.36 0.51 -15.17
C LEU A 237 5.61 -0.90 -14.65
N HIS A 238 4.62 -1.50 -14.02
CA HIS A 238 4.67 -2.89 -13.60
C HIS A 238 4.21 -3.83 -14.70
N SER A 239 4.63 -5.08 -14.60
CA SER A 239 4.12 -6.16 -15.43
C SER A 239 3.26 -7.15 -14.66
N TYR A 240 2.78 -6.79 -13.47
CA TYR A 240 1.83 -7.64 -12.76
C TYR A 240 0.55 -7.80 -13.56
N LYS A 241 0.19 -9.06 -13.80
CA LYS A 241 -1.03 -9.40 -14.51
C LYS A 241 -2.11 -9.84 -13.52
N ASP A 242 -3.34 -9.44 -13.81
CA ASP A 242 -4.50 -9.95 -13.12
C ASP A 242 -4.79 -11.41 -13.50
N PHE A 243 -5.88 -11.96 -12.98
CA PHE A 243 -6.29 -13.32 -13.28
C PHE A 243 -6.56 -13.57 -14.77
N TYR A 244 -6.92 -12.53 -15.52
CA TYR A 244 -7.27 -12.60 -16.94
C TYR A 244 -6.11 -12.23 -17.87
N GLY A 245 -4.94 -11.94 -17.30
CA GLY A 245 -3.72 -11.60 -18.07
C GLY A 245 -3.60 -10.13 -18.45
N LYS A 246 -4.52 -9.25 -18.03
CA LYS A 246 -4.40 -7.79 -18.21
C LYS A 246 -3.37 -7.23 -17.22
N ASN A 247 -2.55 -6.26 -17.66
CA ASN A 247 -1.65 -5.56 -16.76
C ASN A 247 -2.46 -4.72 -15.77
N ILE A 248 -2.20 -4.90 -14.48
CA ILE A 248 -2.95 -4.22 -13.42
C ILE A 248 -2.77 -2.69 -13.45
N ASN A 249 -1.62 -2.20 -13.89
CA ASN A 249 -1.40 -0.77 -14.04
C ASN A 249 -2.29 -0.14 -15.13
N ASP A 250 -2.71 -0.91 -16.14
CA ASP A 250 -3.57 -0.39 -17.19
C ASP A 250 -4.91 0.08 -16.64
N TYR A 251 -5.46 -0.55 -15.61
CA TYR A 251 -6.70 -0.09 -14.97
C TYR A 251 -6.58 1.33 -14.43
N TRP A 252 -5.45 1.66 -13.81
CA TRP A 252 -5.21 3.01 -13.30
C TRP A 252 -5.01 4.03 -14.44
N TRP A 253 -4.23 3.64 -15.48
CA TRP A 253 -3.96 4.51 -16.61
C TRP A 253 -5.19 4.74 -17.48
N ASP A 254 -6.07 3.75 -17.65
CA ASP A 254 -7.34 3.89 -18.36
C ASP A 254 -8.20 5.00 -17.71
N ILE A 255 -8.21 5.10 -16.38
CA ILE A 255 -8.92 6.17 -15.65
C ILE A 255 -8.15 7.49 -15.73
N ALA A 256 -6.84 7.47 -15.53
CA ALA A 256 -6.01 8.67 -15.58
C ALA A 256 -6.12 9.41 -16.92
N GLU A 257 -6.16 8.67 -18.03
CA GLU A 257 -6.26 9.21 -19.38
C GLU A 257 -7.61 9.86 -19.72
N VAL A 258 -8.66 9.56 -18.93
CA VAL A 258 -9.98 10.18 -19.08
C VAL A 258 -10.32 11.17 -17.97
N THR A 259 -9.45 11.29 -16.93
CA THR A 259 -9.69 12.18 -15.80
C THR A 259 -9.68 13.65 -16.24
N PRO A 260 -10.78 14.39 -16.09
CA PRO A 260 -10.83 15.79 -16.47
C PRO A 260 -9.74 16.62 -15.79
N VAL A 261 -9.25 17.67 -16.46
CA VAL A 261 -8.28 18.64 -15.90
C VAL A 261 -6.85 18.10 -15.78
N PHE A 262 -6.65 16.85 -15.35
CA PHE A 262 -5.34 16.25 -15.09
C PHE A 262 -4.82 15.37 -16.23
N LYS A 263 -5.64 15.08 -17.23
CA LYS A 263 -5.34 14.18 -18.35
C LYS A 263 -3.99 14.45 -19.01
N GLU A 264 -3.72 15.71 -19.35
CA GLU A 264 -2.50 16.08 -20.09
C GLU A 264 -1.25 15.89 -19.24
N GLU A 265 -1.30 16.28 -17.96
CA GLU A 265 -0.18 16.12 -17.02
C GLU A 265 0.12 14.65 -16.78
N LEU A 266 -0.93 13.84 -16.56
CA LEU A 266 -0.80 12.39 -16.34
C LEU A 266 -0.28 11.69 -17.61
N SER A 267 -0.73 12.10 -18.79
CA SER A 267 -0.22 11.57 -20.06
C SER A 267 1.26 11.91 -20.28
N LYS A 268 1.68 13.12 -19.90
CA LYS A 268 3.11 13.49 -19.91
C LYS A 268 3.90 12.63 -18.92
N GLN A 269 3.40 12.49 -17.69
CA GLN A 269 4.03 11.68 -16.67
C GLN A 269 4.18 10.22 -17.10
N LYS A 270 3.16 9.63 -17.76
CA LYS A 270 3.22 8.28 -18.30
C LYS A 270 4.41 8.07 -19.24
N LYS A 271 4.72 9.08 -20.07
CA LYS A 271 5.88 9.03 -20.99
C LYS A 271 7.23 9.14 -20.27
N GLU A 272 7.25 9.75 -19.10
CA GLU A 272 8.47 9.98 -18.31
C GLU A 272 8.75 8.85 -17.30
N ILE A 273 7.80 7.93 -17.11
CA ILE A 273 7.92 6.85 -16.14
C ILE A 273 9.04 5.89 -16.57
N LYS A 274 9.89 5.52 -15.61
CA LYS A 274 10.91 4.49 -15.80
C LYS A 274 10.25 3.12 -15.92
N ASP A 275 10.54 2.45 -17.04
CA ASP A 275 10.08 1.08 -17.26
C ASP A 275 10.66 0.13 -16.20
N TYR A 276 9.81 -0.66 -15.58
CA TYR A 276 10.20 -1.69 -14.59
C TYR A 276 11.02 -2.81 -15.21
N LEU A 277 11.10 -2.88 -16.54
CA LEU A 277 11.97 -3.82 -17.25
C LEU A 277 13.44 -3.68 -16.84
N LEU A 278 13.90 -2.44 -16.56
CA LEU A 278 15.24 -2.23 -16.02
C LEU A 278 15.40 -2.92 -14.65
N TYR A 279 14.41 -2.81 -13.79
CA TYR A 279 14.43 -3.45 -12.47
C TYR A 279 14.42 -4.97 -12.60
N ALA A 280 13.60 -5.52 -13.50
CA ALA A 280 13.57 -6.95 -13.77
C ALA A 280 14.92 -7.47 -14.28
N GLY A 281 15.58 -6.75 -15.19
CA GLY A 281 16.91 -7.11 -15.70
C GLY A 281 17.98 -7.11 -14.61
N LEU A 282 18.03 -6.07 -13.79
CA LEU A 282 18.96 -5.98 -12.66
C LEU A 282 18.69 -7.08 -11.62
N GLY A 283 17.41 -7.32 -11.30
CA GLY A 283 17.02 -8.36 -10.36
C GLY A 283 17.30 -9.76 -10.85
N TYR A 284 17.07 -10.03 -12.14
CA TYR A 284 17.44 -11.31 -12.78
C TYR A 284 18.93 -11.56 -12.67
N THR A 285 19.73 -10.56 -13.00
CA THR A 285 21.19 -10.65 -12.90
C THR A 285 21.62 -10.91 -11.45
N LEU A 286 21.02 -10.21 -10.49
CA LEU A 286 21.30 -10.40 -9.07
C LEU A 286 20.85 -11.80 -8.59
N TYR A 287 19.71 -12.31 -9.05
CA TYR A 287 19.21 -13.63 -8.73
C TYR A 287 20.19 -14.73 -9.17
N TYR A 288 20.57 -14.72 -10.45
CA TYR A 288 21.53 -15.70 -10.98
C TYR A 288 22.90 -15.57 -10.35
N PHE A 289 23.30 -14.35 -10.03
CA PHE A 289 24.51 -14.05 -9.31
C PHE A 289 24.52 -14.69 -7.91
N CYS A 290 23.48 -14.47 -7.13
CA CYS A 290 23.36 -15.06 -5.80
C CYS A 290 23.33 -16.59 -5.85
N LYS A 291 22.78 -17.18 -6.92
CA LYS A 291 22.80 -18.63 -7.13
C LYS A 291 24.19 -19.19 -7.46
N LYS A 292 25.01 -18.43 -8.22
CA LYS A 292 26.32 -18.88 -8.69
C LYS A 292 27.48 -18.51 -7.77
N TYR A 293 27.25 -17.85 -6.64
CA TYR A 293 28.26 -17.44 -5.65
C TYR A 293 29.39 -16.54 -6.19
N GLN A 294 29.14 -15.78 -7.25
CA GLN A 294 30.16 -14.91 -7.84
C GLN A 294 30.07 -13.47 -7.30
N ILE A 295 30.47 -13.25 -6.05
CA ILE A 295 30.40 -11.97 -5.33
C ILE A 295 31.10 -10.80 -6.07
N PHE A 296 32.13 -11.09 -6.88
CA PHE A 296 32.89 -10.06 -7.60
C PHE A 296 32.12 -9.35 -8.73
N SER A 297 31.13 -9.98 -9.33
CA SER A 297 30.37 -9.41 -10.44
C SER A 297 29.35 -8.34 -10.01
N ILE A 298 28.87 -8.32 -8.75
CA ILE A 298 27.95 -7.27 -8.27
C ILE A 298 28.60 -5.89 -8.28
N LYS A 299 29.89 -5.80 -7.93
CA LYS A 299 30.62 -4.52 -8.02
C LYS A 299 30.66 -4.00 -9.46
N LYS A 300 30.71 -4.91 -10.44
CA LYS A 300 30.70 -4.57 -11.87
C LYS A 300 29.30 -4.12 -12.32
N LEU A 301 28.23 -4.80 -11.87
CA LEU A 301 26.84 -4.44 -12.13
C LEU A 301 26.46 -3.04 -11.58
N LEU A 302 26.92 -2.74 -10.38
CA LEU A 302 26.68 -1.44 -9.75
C LEU A 302 27.44 -0.28 -10.41
N LYS A 303 28.42 -0.56 -11.30
CA LYS A 303 29.27 0.42 -11.98
C LYS A 303 28.96 0.61 -13.48
N THR A 304 28.06 -0.19 -14.07
CA THR A 304 27.82 -0.13 -15.53
C THR A 304 26.60 0.74 -15.87
N ASP A 305 26.80 1.65 -16.83
CA ASP A 305 25.75 2.44 -17.48
C ASP A 305 24.96 1.66 -18.56
N LYS A 306 24.90 0.33 -18.43
CA LYS A 306 24.30 -0.57 -19.42
C LYS A 306 22.78 -0.75 -19.25
N ASP A 307 22.09 0.31 -18.87
CA ASP A 307 20.63 0.27 -18.63
C ASP A 307 19.85 -0.21 -19.87
N LYS A 308 20.32 0.15 -21.09
CA LYS A 308 19.67 -0.27 -22.34
C LYS A 308 19.77 -1.78 -22.61
N GLU A 309 20.95 -2.37 -22.42
CA GLU A 309 21.13 -3.81 -22.62
C GLU A 309 20.33 -4.64 -21.61
N LEU A 310 20.22 -4.15 -20.36
CA LEU A 310 19.42 -4.79 -19.31
C LEU A 310 17.93 -4.69 -19.59
N MET A 311 17.47 -3.56 -20.16
CA MET A 311 16.06 -3.38 -20.54
C MET A 311 15.67 -4.28 -21.72
N GLU A 312 16.53 -4.40 -22.74
CA GLU A 312 16.29 -5.33 -23.85
C GLU A 312 16.22 -6.77 -23.38
N PHE A 313 17.16 -7.18 -22.55
CA PHE A 313 17.18 -8.51 -21.97
C PHE A 313 15.94 -8.80 -21.09
N ALA A 314 15.45 -7.80 -20.36
CA ALA A 314 14.28 -7.96 -19.51
C ALA A 314 12.96 -8.08 -20.31
N LYS A 315 12.89 -7.58 -21.56
CA LYS A 315 11.71 -7.73 -22.43
C LYS A 315 11.43 -9.20 -22.77
N ASP A 316 12.46 -10.03 -22.85
CA ASP A 316 12.34 -11.45 -23.15
C ASP A 316 12.07 -12.32 -21.92
N LEU A 317 12.08 -11.73 -20.71
CA LEU A 317 11.80 -12.43 -19.47
C LEU A 317 10.31 -12.72 -19.33
N ASN A 318 9.81 -13.71 -20.02
CA ASN A 318 8.50 -14.31 -19.79
C ASN A 318 8.61 -15.39 -18.70
N ASP A 319 9.00 -14.99 -17.48
CA ASP A 319 9.31 -15.90 -16.38
C ASP A 319 8.32 -15.70 -15.22
N GLU A 320 7.90 -16.80 -14.61
CA GLU A 320 7.09 -16.83 -13.37
C GLU A 320 7.74 -16.04 -12.22
N LYS A 321 9.04 -15.76 -12.32
CA LYS A 321 9.82 -15.01 -11.32
C LYS A 321 9.96 -13.52 -11.63
N TYR A 322 9.27 -13.01 -12.65
CA TYR A 322 9.42 -11.62 -13.07
C TYR A 322 9.24 -10.62 -11.90
N GLY A 323 8.22 -10.83 -11.08
CA GLY A 323 7.99 -9.99 -9.91
C GLY A 323 9.12 -10.05 -8.88
N LEU A 324 9.72 -11.23 -8.66
CA LEU A 324 10.92 -11.37 -7.81
C LEU A 324 12.09 -10.59 -8.39
N TYR A 325 12.30 -10.65 -9.70
CA TYR A 325 13.37 -9.91 -10.36
C TYR A 325 13.18 -8.40 -10.24
N CYS A 326 11.96 -7.89 -10.41
CA CYS A 326 11.65 -6.47 -10.20
C CYS A 326 12.00 -6.02 -8.78
N MET A 327 11.58 -6.75 -7.76
CA MET A 327 11.91 -6.44 -6.36
C MET A 327 13.41 -6.46 -6.06
N LEU A 328 14.14 -7.44 -6.64
CA LEU A 328 15.58 -7.53 -6.47
C LEU A 328 16.31 -6.37 -7.17
N GLY A 329 15.85 -5.99 -8.36
CA GLY A 329 16.38 -4.86 -9.12
C GLY A 329 16.13 -3.53 -8.41
N GLU A 330 14.95 -3.33 -7.85
CA GLU A 330 14.63 -2.14 -7.04
C GLU A 330 15.57 -2.02 -5.83
N MET A 331 15.84 -3.13 -5.15
CA MET A 331 16.80 -3.16 -4.05
C MET A 331 18.21 -2.72 -4.49
N VAL A 332 18.64 -3.11 -5.69
CA VAL A 332 19.94 -2.72 -6.25
C VAL A 332 19.97 -1.22 -6.51
N LEU A 333 18.96 -0.69 -7.18
CA LEU A 333 18.89 0.74 -7.50
C LEU A 333 18.75 1.61 -6.26
N TYR A 334 17.93 1.17 -5.28
CA TYR A 334 17.82 1.85 -4.00
C TYR A 334 19.17 1.93 -3.28
N ALA A 335 19.91 0.83 -3.27
CA ALA A 335 21.21 0.79 -2.61
C ALA A 335 22.26 1.62 -3.35
N ARG A 336 22.23 1.65 -4.70
CA ARG A 336 23.07 2.53 -5.53
C ARG A 336 22.80 4.00 -5.19
N LYS A 337 21.51 4.39 -5.15
CA LYS A 337 21.09 5.77 -4.86
C LYS A 337 21.50 6.23 -3.46
N HIS A 338 21.44 5.32 -2.47
CA HIS A 338 21.67 5.65 -1.07
C HIS A 338 23.04 5.21 -0.54
N GLN A 339 23.99 4.86 -1.43
CA GLN A 339 25.34 4.41 -1.11
C GLN A 339 25.40 3.32 -0.03
N LYS A 340 24.37 2.47 0.06
CA LYS A 340 24.31 1.38 1.04
C LYS A 340 25.22 0.23 0.67
N GLY A 341 25.88 -0.34 1.67
CA GLY A 341 26.88 -1.38 1.47
C GLY A 341 26.34 -2.61 0.73
N VAL A 342 27.11 -3.08 -0.26
CA VAL A 342 26.79 -4.22 -1.14
C VAL A 342 26.45 -5.50 -0.36
N ILE A 343 27.10 -5.72 0.78
CA ILE A 343 26.88 -6.90 1.65
C ILE A 343 25.43 -6.97 2.15
N ASN A 344 24.86 -5.83 2.55
CA ASN A 344 23.47 -5.80 3.01
C ASN A 344 22.46 -6.14 1.90
N ILE A 345 22.75 -5.74 0.66
CA ILE A 345 21.92 -6.06 -0.50
C ILE A 345 21.95 -7.56 -0.75
N ILE A 346 23.15 -8.14 -0.78
CA ILE A 346 23.34 -9.58 -1.01
C ILE A 346 22.62 -10.41 0.04
N LEU A 347 22.75 -10.07 1.32
CA LEU A 347 22.10 -10.80 2.41
C LEU A 347 20.57 -10.70 2.34
N LYS A 348 20.02 -9.50 2.02
CA LYS A 348 18.58 -9.32 1.85
C LYS A 348 18.08 -10.06 0.61
N SER A 349 18.78 -9.96 -0.51
CA SER A 349 18.45 -10.67 -1.76
C SER A 349 18.48 -12.19 -1.56
N TYR A 350 19.49 -12.72 -0.92
CA TYR A 350 19.59 -14.13 -0.60
C TYR A 350 18.43 -14.62 0.29
N LYS A 351 18.07 -13.84 1.32
CA LYS A 351 16.89 -14.14 2.14
C LYS A 351 15.60 -14.15 1.33
N MET A 352 15.42 -13.18 0.44
CA MET A 352 14.26 -13.06 -0.43
C MET A 352 14.20 -14.22 -1.44
N ILE A 353 15.31 -14.54 -2.10
CA ILE A 353 15.39 -15.66 -3.03
C ILE A 353 15.09 -16.99 -2.34
N LYS A 354 15.71 -17.25 -1.19
CA LYS A 354 15.40 -18.46 -0.39
C LYS A 354 13.95 -18.52 0.04
N MET A 355 13.39 -17.37 0.38
CA MET A 355 12.00 -17.28 0.73
C MET A 355 11.11 -17.62 -0.47
N TYR A 356 11.40 -17.05 -1.62
CA TYR A 356 10.71 -17.33 -2.87
C TYR A 356 10.82 -18.81 -3.25
N GLU A 357 12.01 -19.36 -3.31
CA GLU A 357 12.27 -20.78 -3.65
C GLU A 357 11.55 -21.73 -2.70
N LYS A 358 11.60 -21.46 -1.40
CA LYS A 358 10.88 -22.26 -0.40
C LYS A 358 9.37 -22.34 -0.66
N TYR A 359 8.79 -21.32 -1.30
CA TYR A 359 7.36 -21.22 -1.55
C TYR A 359 6.99 -21.45 -3.03
N ALA A 360 7.89 -21.17 -3.98
CA ALA A 360 7.63 -21.31 -5.42
C ALA A 360 7.81 -22.76 -5.92
N HIS A 361 8.72 -23.56 -5.36
CA HIS A 361 8.96 -24.96 -5.81
C HIS A 361 7.75 -25.90 -5.61
N LYS A 362 6.62 -25.41 -5.11
CA LYS A 362 5.41 -26.21 -4.87
C LYS A 362 4.21 -25.78 -5.70
N SER A 363 4.43 -24.93 -6.70
CA SER A 363 3.36 -24.40 -7.55
C SER A 363 3.62 -24.73 -9.02
N LYS A 364 3.10 -25.84 -9.49
CA LYS A 364 2.61 -25.92 -10.87
C LYS A 364 1.11 -25.64 -10.80
N PHE A 365 0.62 -24.65 -11.53
CA PHE A 365 -0.79 -24.45 -11.80
C PHE A 365 -1.35 -25.63 -12.58
#